data_efd19abd8dfaa7c17a10d0454afbed4f
#
_entry.id   efd19abd8dfaa7c17a10d0454afbed4f
#
_cell.length_a   1.000
_cell.length_b   1.000
_cell.length_c   1.000
_cell.angle_alpha   90.00
_cell.angle_beta   90.00
_cell.angle_gamma   90.00
#
_symmetry.space_group_name_H-M   'P 1'
#
loop_
_entity.id
_entity.type
_entity.pdbx_description
1 polymer ?
#
loop_
_entity_poly.entity_id
_entity_poly.type
_entity_poly.pdbx_seq_one_letter_code
_entity_poly.pdbx_strand_id
1 'polypeptide(L)'
;MGLMLVTATGICSMMGASINVIPFMIQKNVPGIGPYVVPAFLFAAIPAIFAAYSYAILSSSMPRAGGSYLYASRGLSPYLGFIASFSQWFGLSIVIGVIAYIIVPFIRDVFYNLGLISISDFLEVGYVRLSISLILIWVFVYVNIIGGKLYRNTLIPMLFIMFALGSIVIVSGVLFNQNDFIEAVFEIEKREITSIQYKQFDWRVFLTASTLLFSSFIGFDAIAQTGNEAKNPTKNIPRAILLAIFIVSIYYILFTISVYNIVPWNFVADESLIKDITAPGLLSYVLPPFWGILIILGATIALINDLPAMILSVSRLMFAWSKDKIFPEKVSSIHEKYNTPYISIFVVGVVASIGSIGSHFAGDFFLGIDIMVTSMMINFLLMCITVITIAKVNPKLYKEITILKNRLFQKIIGYLGSIVIVIFLVIHTHKDLTSEVDAWYFHSTFIYLIVMSLASLYFLIRWIKIKRNNKHIFKSLPSE
;
A
#
# COMPACT_ATOMS: atom_id res chain seq x y z
N MET A 1 17.97 -5.90 -12.85
CA MET A 1 17.28 -4.57 -12.92
C MET A 1 18.24 -3.45 -12.56
N GLY A 2 18.29 -2.35 -13.31
CA GLY A 2 19.04 -1.13 -12.92
C GLY A 2 18.29 -0.32 -11.85
N LEU A 3 18.94 0.73 -11.29
CA LEU A 3 18.37 1.60 -10.26
C LEU A 3 16.98 2.14 -10.65
N MET A 4 16.83 2.66 -11.87
CA MET A 4 15.56 3.23 -12.34
C MET A 4 14.41 2.22 -12.30
N LEU A 5 14.63 0.99 -12.78
CA LEU A 5 13.59 -0.04 -12.80
C LEU A 5 13.21 -0.52 -11.39
N VAL A 6 14.22 -0.63 -10.49
CA VAL A 6 13.98 -0.98 -9.10
C VAL A 6 13.22 0.13 -8.37
N THR A 7 13.54 1.42 -8.62
CA THR A 7 12.80 2.56 -8.09
C THR A 7 11.37 2.59 -8.63
N ALA A 8 11.19 2.34 -9.94
CA ALA A 8 9.88 2.27 -10.57
C ALA A 8 8.98 1.20 -9.93
N THR A 9 9.53 0.03 -9.55
CA THR A 9 8.76 -1.00 -8.85
C THR A 9 8.17 -0.47 -7.55
N GLY A 10 8.93 0.26 -6.74
CA GLY A 10 8.43 0.84 -5.49
C GLY A 10 7.43 1.96 -5.72
N ILE A 11 7.70 2.86 -6.67
CA ILE A 11 6.77 3.95 -7.00
C ILE A 11 5.43 3.38 -7.49
N CYS A 12 5.44 2.41 -8.41
CA CYS A 12 4.21 1.79 -8.92
C CYS A 12 3.45 1.02 -7.83
N SER A 13 4.15 0.42 -6.85
CA SER A 13 3.50 -0.23 -5.71
C SER A 13 2.93 0.75 -4.66
N MET A 14 3.26 2.02 -4.72
CA MET A 14 2.72 3.07 -3.85
C MET A 14 1.62 3.87 -4.53
N MET A 15 1.79 4.18 -5.82
CA MET A 15 0.96 5.11 -6.58
C MET A 15 -0.27 4.44 -7.25
N GLY A 16 -0.97 3.59 -6.50
CA GLY A 16 -2.21 2.95 -6.97
C GLY A 16 -3.48 3.75 -6.61
N ALA A 17 -4.42 3.06 -5.96
CA ALA A 17 -5.69 3.64 -5.48
C ALA A 17 -5.51 4.78 -4.48
N SER A 18 -4.42 4.74 -3.74
CA SER A 18 -4.25 5.51 -2.52
C SER A 18 -4.41 7.02 -2.75
N ILE A 19 -3.72 7.60 -3.74
CA ILE A 19 -3.77 9.06 -3.94
C ILE A 19 -5.07 9.56 -4.58
N ASN A 20 -5.71 8.71 -5.40
CA ASN A 20 -6.90 9.10 -6.13
C ASN A 20 -8.20 8.97 -5.31
N VAL A 21 -8.18 8.25 -4.19
CA VAL A 21 -9.38 7.92 -3.39
C VAL A 21 -9.21 8.31 -1.93
N ILE A 22 -8.15 7.84 -1.25
CA ILE A 22 -8.02 7.91 0.20
C ILE A 22 -8.06 9.34 0.75
N PRO A 23 -7.36 10.34 0.17
CA PRO A 23 -7.39 11.71 0.68
C PRO A 23 -8.77 12.38 0.62
N PHE A 24 -9.69 11.85 -0.18
CA PHE A 24 -11.04 12.38 -0.34
C PHE A 24 -12.05 11.58 0.48
N MET A 25 -11.98 10.25 0.43
CA MET A 25 -12.85 9.38 1.23
C MET A 25 -12.55 9.44 2.73
N ILE A 26 -11.41 10.01 3.13
CA ILE A 26 -11.07 10.25 4.54
C ILE A 26 -12.09 11.18 5.22
N GLN A 27 -12.77 12.05 4.48
CA GLN A 27 -13.82 12.94 5.00
C GLN A 27 -15.00 12.14 5.59
N LYS A 28 -15.36 11.02 4.96
CA LYS A 28 -16.37 10.08 5.45
C LYS A 28 -15.88 9.26 6.64
N ASN A 29 -14.66 8.73 6.55
CA ASN A 29 -14.12 7.77 7.54
C ASN A 29 -13.61 8.43 8.83
N VAL A 30 -13.26 9.71 8.76
CA VAL A 30 -12.85 10.52 9.89
C VAL A 30 -13.63 11.84 9.83
N PRO A 31 -14.93 11.80 10.18
CA PRO A 31 -15.77 12.99 10.15
C PRO A 31 -15.15 14.09 11.00
N GLY A 32 -15.03 15.25 10.41
CA GLY A 32 -14.46 16.36 11.14
C GLY A 32 -13.05 16.75 10.77
N ILE A 33 -12.35 15.98 9.93
CA ILE A 33 -11.01 16.36 9.45
C ILE A 33 -11.05 17.67 8.64
N GLY A 34 -12.09 17.88 7.82
CA GLY A 34 -12.32 19.11 7.06
C GLY A 34 -11.10 19.57 6.24
N PRO A 35 -10.65 20.82 6.40
CA PRO A 35 -9.54 21.38 5.62
C PRO A 35 -8.15 20.81 6.02
N TYR A 36 -8.08 20.06 7.11
CA TYR A 36 -6.81 19.58 7.66
C TYR A 36 -6.30 18.28 7.02
N VAL A 37 -6.93 17.79 5.94
CA VAL A 37 -6.48 16.58 5.21
C VAL A 37 -5.05 16.73 4.69
N VAL A 38 -4.71 17.87 4.08
CA VAL A 38 -3.37 18.10 3.53
C VAL A 38 -2.27 18.04 4.60
N PRO A 39 -2.35 18.81 5.71
CA PRO A 39 -1.37 18.69 6.78
C PRO A 39 -1.37 17.30 7.45
N ALA A 40 -2.52 16.60 7.55
CA ALA A 40 -2.59 15.24 8.06
C ALA A 40 -1.86 14.25 7.13
N PHE A 41 -1.93 14.48 5.84
CA PHE A 41 -1.22 13.67 4.84
C PHE A 41 0.29 13.86 4.94
N LEU A 42 0.77 15.10 5.14
CA LEU A 42 2.17 15.39 5.44
C LEU A 42 2.65 14.67 6.70
N PHE A 43 1.83 14.69 7.75
CA PHE A 43 2.16 14.06 9.02
C PHE A 43 2.21 12.53 8.87
N ALA A 44 1.35 11.94 8.03
CA ALA A 44 1.33 10.52 7.72
C ALA A 44 2.60 10.00 7.04
N ALA A 45 3.35 10.86 6.34
CA ALA A 45 4.62 10.48 5.73
C ALA A 45 5.74 10.19 6.76
N ILE A 46 5.67 10.75 7.96
CA ILE A 46 6.73 10.65 8.97
C ILE A 46 7.06 9.19 9.35
N PRO A 47 6.10 8.35 9.79
CA PRO A 47 6.38 6.95 10.10
C PRO A 47 6.88 6.16 8.88
N ALA A 48 6.37 6.45 7.68
CA ALA A 48 6.81 5.80 6.45
C ALA A 48 8.26 6.14 6.10
N ILE A 49 8.70 7.37 6.31
CA ILE A 49 10.09 7.81 6.11
C ILE A 49 11.04 7.05 7.05
N PHE A 50 10.73 6.93 8.34
CA PHE A 50 11.55 6.15 9.28
C PHE A 50 11.61 4.67 8.90
N ALA A 51 10.49 4.10 8.47
CA ALA A 51 10.44 2.73 7.98
C ALA A 51 11.30 2.56 6.72
N ALA A 52 11.21 3.47 5.75
CA ALA A 52 12.00 3.44 4.52
C ALA A 52 13.50 3.52 4.80
N TYR A 53 13.94 4.38 5.72
CA TYR A 53 15.33 4.40 6.16
C TYR A 53 15.77 3.09 6.82
N SER A 54 14.91 2.48 7.63
CA SER A 54 15.18 1.18 8.26
C SER A 54 15.33 0.07 7.23
N TYR A 55 14.44 0.01 6.24
CA TYR A 55 14.55 -0.91 5.11
C TYR A 55 15.81 -0.67 4.28
N ALA A 56 16.15 0.59 4.01
CA ALA A 56 17.34 0.94 3.25
C ALA A 56 18.63 0.50 3.96
N ILE A 57 18.73 0.70 5.28
CA ILE A 57 19.87 0.25 6.09
C ILE A 57 19.98 -1.28 6.02
N LEU A 58 18.90 -2.02 6.28
CA LEU A 58 18.88 -3.48 6.35
C LEU A 58 19.09 -4.13 4.97
N SER A 59 18.51 -3.57 3.93
CA SER A 59 18.68 -4.06 2.55
C SER A 59 20.13 -3.94 2.05
N SER A 60 20.88 -2.98 2.57
CA SER A 60 22.29 -2.79 2.18
C SER A 60 23.21 -3.93 2.60
N SER A 61 22.86 -4.65 3.68
CA SER A 61 23.61 -5.82 4.15
C SER A 61 22.94 -7.15 3.77
N MET A 62 21.65 -7.13 3.47
CA MET A 62 20.88 -8.33 3.15
C MET A 62 20.10 -8.16 1.83
N PRO A 63 20.77 -7.98 0.70
CA PRO A 63 20.17 -7.59 -0.57
C PRO A 63 19.57 -8.80 -1.33
N ARG A 64 18.74 -9.61 -0.66
CA ARG A 64 18.09 -10.79 -1.22
C ARG A 64 16.58 -10.70 -1.11
N ALA A 65 15.88 -11.43 -2.00
CA ALA A 65 14.43 -11.56 -1.92
C ALA A 65 14.00 -12.16 -0.57
N GLY A 66 12.88 -11.71 -0.04
CA GLY A 66 12.39 -12.06 1.29
C GLY A 66 12.36 -10.88 2.28
N GLY A 67 12.95 -9.73 1.90
CA GLY A 67 12.78 -8.42 2.56
C GLY A 67 12.66 -8.48 4.07
N SER A 68 11.52 -8.04 4.61
CA SER A 68 11.23 -7.99 6.05
C SER A 68 11.48 -9.30 6.78
N TYR A 69 11.18 -10.43 6.13
CA TYR A 69 11.44 -11.75 6.71
C TYR A 69 12.93 -11.96 6.97
N LEU A 70 13.76 -11.75 5.96
CA LEU A 70 15.22 -11.91 6.10
C LEU A 70 15.80 -10.94 7.12
N TYR A 71 15.37 -9.69 7.06
CA TYR A 71 15.91 -8.63 7.92
C TYR A 71 15.65 -8.93 9.39
N ALA A 72 14.40 -9.16 9.77
CA ALA A 72 14.06 -9.39 11.17
C ALA A 72 14.44 -10.79 11.66
N SER A 73 14.39 -11.83 10.81
CA SER A 73 14.78 -13.16 11.25
C SER A 73 16.29 -13.30 11.52
N ARG A 74 17.13 -12.50 10.84
CA ARG A 74 18.59 -12.48 10.99
C ARG A 74 19.09 -11.36 11.94
N GLY A 75 18.33 -10.28 12.06
CA GLY A 75 18.73 -9.12 12.86
C GLY A 75 18.00 -8.96 14.20
N LEU A 76 16.92 -9.74 14.43
CA LEU A 76 16.13 -9.69 15.66
C LEU A 76 15.88 -11.11 16.20
N SER A 77 14.95 -11.87 15.62
CA SER A 77 14.73 -13.30 15.94
C SER A 77 13.94 -13.99 14.84
N PRO A 78 14.06 -15.33 14.67
CA PRO A 78 13.31 -16.07 13.66
C PRO A 78 11.79 -15.93 13.77
N TYR A 79 11.26 -15.93 15.00
CA TYR A 79 9.83 -15.75 15.26
C TYR A 79 9.36 -14.34 14.87
N LEU A 80 10.05 -13.30 15.32
CA LEU A 80 9.67 -11.93 14.99
C LEU A 80 9.87 -11.62 13.49
N GLY A 81 10.84 -12.28 12.85
CA GLY A 81 10.98 -12.22 11.39
C GLY A 81 9.79 -12.82 10.66
N PHE A 82 9.29 -13.95 11.15
CA PHE A 82 8.06 -14.55 10.62
C PHE A 82 6.86 -13.63 10.87
N ILE A 83 6.67 -13.11 12.08
CA ILE A 83 5.57 -12.21 12.43
C ILE A 83 5.58 -10.95 11.57
N ALA A 84 6.75 -10.28 11.42
CA ALA A 84 6.87 -9.09 10.58
C ALA A 84 6.43 -9.34 9.14
N SER A 85 6.95 -10.40 8.54
CA SER A 85 6.69 -10.72 7.15
C SER A 85 5.32 -11.36 6.90
N PHE A 86 4.79 -12.13 7.85
CA PHE A 86 3.44 -12.68 7.74
C PHE A 86 2.39 -11.57 7.89
N SER A 87 2.63 -10.61 8.79
CA SER A 87 1.84 -9.40 8.91
C SER A 87 1.79 -8.65 7.57
N GLN A 88 2.95 -8.37 6.98
CA GLN A 88 3.07 -7.75 5.66
C GLN A 88 2.33 -8.56 4.58
N TRP A 89 2.56 -9.87 4.53
CA TRP A 89 1.94 -10.76 3.57
C TRP A 89 0.41 -10.75 3.68
N PHE A 90 -0.12 -10.86 4.89
CA PHE A 90 -1.55 -10.87 5.13
C PHE A 90 -2.21 -9.56 4.74
N GLY A 91 -1.72 -8.43 5.25
CA GLY A 91 -2.29 -7.11 4.96
C GLY A 91 -2.26 -6.78 3.46
N LEU A 92 -1.12 -6.98 2.80
CA LEU A 92 -1.00 -6.73 1.37
C LEU A 92 -1.82 -7.71 0.52
N SER A 93 -1.94 -8.98 0.91
CA SER A 93 -2.78 -9.94 0.18
C SER A 93 -4.26 -9.56 0.22
N ILE A 94 -4.76 -9.10 1.37
CA ILE A 94 -6.14 -8.61 1.50
C ILE A 94 -6.33 -7.36 0.64
N VAL A 95 -5.41 -6.40 0.70
CA VAL A 95 -5.57 -5.13 -0.01
C VAL A 95 -5.48 -5.28 -1.54
N ILE A 96 -4.82 -6.30 -2.07
CA ILE A 96 -4.89 -6.63 -3.50
C ILE A 96 -6.36 -6.81 -3.93
N GLY A 97 -7.16 -7.50 -3.12
CA GLY A 97 -8.59 -7.69 -3.36
C GLY A 97 -9.38 -6.38 -3.26
N VAL A 98 -9.05 -5.56 -2.27
CA VAL A 98 -9.63 -4.22 -2.08
C VAL A 98 -9.37 -3.33 -3.29
N ILE A 99 -8.12 -3.26 -3.76
CA ILE A 99 -7.75 -2.47 -4.94
C ILE A 99 -8.50 -2.95 -6.18
N ALA A 100 -8.59 -4.26 -6.40
CA ALA A 100 -9.35 -4.81 -7.51
C ALA A 100 -10.84 -4.40 -7.44
N TYR A 101 -11.41 -4.31 -6.24
CA TYR A 101 -12.77 -3.85 -6.01
C TYR A 101 -12.94 -2.34 -6.26
N ILE A 102 -11.92 -1.53 -5.91
CA ILE A 102 -11.90 -0.07 -6.13
C ILE A 102 -11.69 0.29 -7.61
N ILE A 103 -11.07 -0.56 -8.42
CA ILE A 103 -10.88 -0.29 -9.86
C ILE A 103 -12.22 -0.14 -10.58
N VAL A 104 -13.27 -0.85 -10.16
CA VAL A 104 -14.56 -0.85 -10.87
C VAL A 104 -15.24 0.53 -10.90
N PRO A 105 -15.30 1.31 -9.80
CA PRO A 105 -15.76 2.70 -9.84
C PRO A 105 -15.01 3.57 -10.86
N PHE A 106 -13.70 3.39 -11.03
CA PHE A 106 -12.96 4.15 -12.05
C PHE A 106 -13.38 3.77 -13.47
N ILE A 107 -13.60 2.48 -13.71
CA ILE A 107 -14.13 2.01 -15.00
C ILE A 107 -15.53 2.58 -15.23
N ARG A 108 -16.39 2.59 -14.21
CA ARG A 108 -17.71 3.22 -14.23
C ARG A 108 -17.63 4.69 -14.63
N ASP A 109 -16.72 5.46 -14.00
CA ASP A 109 -16.54 6.88 -14.26
C ASP A 109 -16.11 7.16 -15.72
N VAL A 110 -15.31 6.28 -16.33
CA VAL A 110 -14.98 6.35 -17.76
C VAL A 110 -16.24 6.26 -18.61
N PHE A 111 -17.10 5.25 -18.37
CA PHE A 111 -18.34 5.07 -19.15
C PHE A 111 -19.35 6.18 -18.92
N TYR A 112 -19.45 6.70 -17.69
CA TYR A 112 -20.28 7.86 -17.36
C TYR A 112 -19.87 9.09 -18.17
N ASN A 113 -18.57 9.42 -18.19
CA ASN A 113 -18.04 10.56 -18.96
C ASN A 113 -18.13 10.38 -20.48
N LEU A 114 -18.25 9.15 -20.98
CA LEU A 114 -18.52 8.84 -22.37
C LEU A 114 -20.02 8.91 -22.74
N GLY A 115 -20.90 9.25 -21.77
CA GLY A 115 -22.36 9.29 -21.96
C GLY A 115 -23.02 7.90 -22.02
N LEU A 116 -22.29 6.83 -21.68
CA LEU A 116 -22.80 5.45 -21.67
C LEU A 116 -23.42 5.11 -20.30
N ILE A 117 -24.46 5.86 -19.91
CA ILE A 117 -25.06 5.82 -18.56
C ILE A 117 -25.52 4.41 -18.20
N SER A 118 -26.17 3.68 -19.09
CA SER A 118 -26.65 2.30 -18.83
C SER A 118 -25.52 1.33 -18.45
N ILE A 119 -24.32 1.49 -19.02
CA ILE A 119 -23.16 0.68 -18.67
C ILE A 119 -22.60 1.13 -17.31
N SER A 120 -22.56 2.42 -17.06
CA SER A 120 -22.16 3.00 -15.77
C SER A 120 -23.04 2.46 -14.65
N ASP A 121 -24.35 2.51 -14.78
CA ASP A 121 -25.32 2.01 -13.79
C ASP A 121 -25.17 0.48 -13.58
N PHE A 122 -24.93 -0.28 -14.65
CA PHE A 122 -24.69 -1.72 -14.55
C PHE A 122 -23.43 -2.03 -13.72
N LEU A 123 -22.37 -1.23 -13.82
CA LEU A 123 -21.13 -1.38 -13.05
C LEU A 123 -21.30 -1.02 -11.56
N GLU A 124 -22.33 -0.28 -11.21
CA GLU A 124 -22.70 0.02 -9.81
C GLU A 124 -23.32 -1.18 -9.08
N VAL A 125 -23.89 -2.14 -9.83
CA VAL A 125 -24.50 -3.32 -9.22
C VAL A 125 -23.45 -4.13 -8.46
N GLY A 126 -23.65 -4.31 -7.16
CA GLY A 126 -22.64 -4.88 -6.24
C GLY A 126 -22.08 -6.24 -6.70
N TYR A 127 -22.93 -7.15 -7.19
CA TYR A 127 -22.45 -8.45 -7.69
C TYR A 127 -21.69 -8.35 -9.01
N VAL A 128 -21.98 -7.37 -9.85
CA VAL A 128 -21.22 -7.09 -11.07
C VAL A 128 -19.83 -6.57 -10.70
N ARG A 129 -19.78 -5.60 -9.77
CA ARG A 129 -18.55 -5.06 -9.22
C ARG A 129 -17.67 -6.17 -8.63
N LEU A 130 -18.25 -7.06 -7.81
CA LEU A 130 -17.54 -8.20 -7.23
C LEU A 130 -17.01 -9.15 -8.31
N SER A 131 -17.83 -9.50 -9.30
CA SER A 131 -17.44 -10.41 -10.38
C SER A 131 -16.27 -9.86 -11.19
N ILE A 132 -16.29 -8.58 -11.55
CA ILE A 132 -15.21 -7.92 -12.30
C ILE A 132 -13.94 -7.89 -11.45
N SER A 133 -14.01 -7.55 -10.17
CA SER A 133 -12.86 -7.53 -9.29
C SER A 133 -12.20 -8.91 -9.15
N LEU A 134 -13.00 -9.98 -9.02
CA LEU A 134 -12.48 -11.35 -8.99
C LEU A 134 -11.80 -11.74 -10.31
N ILE A 135 -12.42 -11.40 -11.45
CA ILE A 135 -11.80 -11.64 -12.77
C ILE A 135 -10.46 -10.92 -12.87
N LEU A 136 -10.36 -9.66 -12.45
CA LEU A 136 -9.11 -8.89 -12.45
C LEU A 136 -8.04 -9.57 -11.60
N ILE A 137 -8.36 -10.01 -10.38
CA ILE A 137 -7.42 -10.71 -9.50
C ILE A 137 -6.85 -11.93 -10.21
N TRP A 138 -7.71 -12.79 -10.77
CA TRP A 138 -7.27 -14.05 -11.39
C TRP A 138 -6.56 -13.85 -12.72
N VAL A 139 -6.88 -12.81 -13.49
CA VAL A 139 -6.10 -12.40 -14.67
C VAL A 139 -4.68 -12.03 -14.26
N PHE A 140 -4.49 -11.23 -13.20
CA PHE A 140 -3.14 -10.86 -12.76
C PHE A 140 -2.40 -11.97 -12.03
N VAL A 141 -3.09 -12.89 -11.35
CA VAL A 141 -2.50 -14.15 -10.87
C VAL A 141 -1.93 -14.94 -12.05
N TYR A 142 -2.70 -15.12 -13.12
CA TYR A 142 -2.25 -15.81 -14.32
C TYR A 142 -1.06 -15.10 -15.00
N VAL A 143 -1.10 -13.78 -15.14
CA VAL A 143 0.01 -12.98 -15.68
C VAL A 143 1.28 -13.16 -14.85
N ASN A 144 1.18 -13.16 -13.52
CA ASN A 144 2.32 -13.39 -12.63
C ASN A 144 2.88 -14.81 -12.72
N ILE A 145 2.04 -15.83 -13.00
CA ILE A 145 2.48 -17.22 -13.22
C ILE A 145 3.26 -17.32 -14.53
N ILE A 146 2.77 -16.72 -15.63
CA ILE A 146 3.45 -16.76 -16.94
C ILE A 146 4.81 -16.05 -16.90
N GLY A 147 4.97 -15.07 -16.04
CA GLY A 147 6.28 -14.52 -15.72
C GLY A 147 6.55 -13.08 -16.10
N GLY A 148 7.57 -12.53 -15.46
CA GLY A 148 7.86 -11.12 -15.33
C GLY A 148 8.48 -10.40 -16.54
N LYS A 149 8.67 -11.01 -17.72
CA LYS A 149 9.20 -10.27 -18.88
C LYS A 149 8.23 -9.21 -19.36
N LEU A 150 6.95 -9.55 -19.45
CA LEU A 150 5.90 -8.62 -19.84
C LEU A 150 5.77 -7.48 -18.83
N TYR A 151 5.67 -7.81 -17.55
CA TYR A 151 5.60 -6.85 -16.45
C TYR A 151 6.77 -5.86 -16.48
N ARG A 152 8.00 -6.36 -16.60
CA ARG A 152 9.20 -5.50 -16.62
C ARG A 152 9.24 -4.51 -17.80
N ASN A 153 8.75 -4.91 -18.96
CA ASN A 153 8.76 -4.06 -20.15
C ASN A 153 7.63 -3.02 -20.15
N THR A 154 6.55 -3.25 -19.38
CA THR A 154 5.41 -2.32 -19.28
C THR A 154 5.56 -1.35 -18.11
N LEU A 155 6.31 -1.70 -17.06
CA LEU A 155 6.42 -0.93 -15.83
C LEU A 155 6.91 0.51 -16.04
N ILE A 156 7.99 0.70 -16.78
CA ILE A 156 8.57 2.04 -17.02
C ILE A 156 7.66 2.92 -17.89
N PRO A 157 7.15 2.47 -19.05
CA PRO A 157 6.17 3.24 -19.79
C PRO A 157 4.93 3.62 -18.98
N MET A 158 4.38 2.66 -18.22
CA MET A 158 3.23 2.92 -17.34
C MET A 158 3.53 3.97 -16.27
N LEU A 159 4.72 3.93 -15.67
CA LEU A 159 5.17 4.94 -14.71
C LEU A 159 5.14 6.36 -15.32
N PHE A 160 5.67 6.52 -16.53
CA PHE A 160 5.67 7.82 -17.21
C PHE A 160 4.26 8.28 -17.58
N ILE A 161 3.42 7.38 -18.08
CA ILE A 161 2.01 7.69 -18.37
C ILE A 161 1.28 8.14 -17.10
N MET A 162 1.46 7.44 -16.00
CA MET A 162 0.86 7.76 -14.71
C MET A 162 1.28 9.15 -14.20
N PHE A 163 2.58 9.47 -14.26
CA PHE A 163 3.04 10.81 -13.88
C PHE A 163 2.57 11.90 -14.85
N ALA A 164 2.57 11.63 -16.15
CA ALA A 164 2.09 12.59 -17.15
C ALA A 164 0.62 12.91 -16.96
N LEU A 165 -0.24 11.89 -16.81
CA LEU A 165 -1.67 12.07 -16.62
C LEU A 165 -1.99 12.67 -15.24
N GLY A 166 -1.29 12.25 -14.18
CA GLY A 166 -1.43 12.86 -12.86
C GLY A 166 -0.90 14.28 -12.77
N SER A 167 0.05 14.68 -13.64
CA SER A 167 0.50 16.08 -13.74
C SER A 167 -0.61 17.02 -14.23
N ILE A 168 -1.60 16.51 -14.98
CA ILE A 168 -2.79 17.28 -15.35
C ILE A 168 -3.52 17.77 -14.12
N VAL A 169 -3.68 16.91 -13.09
CA VAL A 169 -4.30 17.28 -11.81
C VAL A 169 -3.52 18.41 -11.12
N ILE A 170 -2.19 18.29 -11.11
CA ILE A 170 -1.33 19.31 -10.47
C ILE A 170 -1.42 20.65 -11.22
N VAL A 171 -1.40 20.61 -12.55
CA VAL A 171 -1.55 21.81 -13.38
C VAL A 171 -2.94 22.41 -13.22
N SER A 172 -4.00 21.60 -13.15
CA SER A 172 -5.36 22.07 -12.90
C SER A 172 -5.46 22.85 -11.59
N GLY A 173 -4.75 22.41 -10.52
CA GLY A 173 -4.69 23.12 -9.25
C GLY A 173 -4.07 24.52 -9.31
N VAL A 174 -3.35 24.83 -10.37
CA VAL A 174 -2.81 26.19 -10.63
C VAL A 174 -3.77 27.02 -11.49
N LEU A 175 -4.52 26.36 -12.38
CA LEU A 175 -5.39 27.03 -13.35
C LEU A 175 -6.79 27.33 -12.80
N PHE A 176 -7.30 26.50 -11.91
CA PHE A 176 -8.66 26.58 -11.35
C PHE A 176 -8.62 26.79 -9.84
N ASN A 177 -9.69 27.36 -9.31
CA ASN A 177 -9.87 27.61 -7.89
C ASN A 177 -11.27 27.19 -7.43
N GLN A 178 -11.59 27.38 -6.14
CA GLN A 178 -12.88 26.97 -5.57
C GLN A 178 -14.08 27.70 -6.15
N ASN A 179 -13.94 28.95 -6.60
CA ASN A 179 -15.05 29.68 -7.22
C ASN A 179 -15.40 29.06 -8.58
N ASP A 180 -14.39 28.72 -9.39
CA ASP A 180 -14.60 28.05 -10.68
C ASP A 180 -15.35 26.72 -10.49
N PHE A 181 -15.03 25.99 -9.41
CA PHE A 181 -15.70 24.74 -9.07
C PHE A 181 -17.16 24.95 -8.64
N ILE A 182 -17.41 25.94 -7.78
CA ILE A 182 -18.76 26.27 -7.28
C ILE A 182 -19.66 26.68 -8.44
N GLU A 183 -19.17 27.54 -9.35
CA GLU A 183 -19.89 27.93 -10.56
C GLU A 183 -20.22 26.72 -11.44
N ALA A 184 -19.24 25.84 -11.70
CA ALA A 184 -19.42 24.65 -12.51
C ALA A 184 -20.48 23.70 -11.91
N VAL A 185 -20.45 23.44 -10.60
CA VAL A 185 -21.46 22.62 -9.93
C VAL A 185 -22.83 23.25 -10.02
N PHE A 186 -22.94 24.57 -9.84
CA PHE A 186 -24.20 25.28 -9.98
C PHE A 186 -24.76 25.20 -11.41
N GLU A 187 -23.91 25.30 -12.42
CA GLU A 187 -24.33 25.20 -13.82
C GLU A 187 -24.81 23.77 -14.18
N ILE A 188 -24.10 22.74 -13.72
CA ILE A 188 -24.36 21.34 -14.07
C ILE A 188 -25.52 20.75 -13.23
N GLU A 189 -25.48 20.93 -11.91
CA GLU A 189 -26.41 20.26 -10.98
C GLU A 189 -27.50 21.18 -10.43
N LYS A 190 -27.42 22.49 -10.68
CA LYS A 190 -28.28 23.51 -10.07
C LYS A 190 -28.27 23.50 -8.54
N ARG A 191 -27.16 23.03 -7.97
CA ARG A 191 -26.93 22.89 -6.53
C ARG A 191 -26.04 24.03 -6.02
N GLU A 192 -26.48 24.71 -4.99
CA GLU A 192 -25.68 25.71 -4.28
C GLU A 192 -24.76 25.00 -3.27
N ILE A 193 -23.46 25.28 -3.35
CA ILE A 193 -22.50 24.86 -2.34
C ILE A 193 -22.48 25.95 -1.28
N THR A 194 -22.90 25.61 -0.05
CA THR A 194 -22.85 26.52 1.10
C THR A 194 -21.42 26.98 1.38
N SER A 195 -21.26 28.25 1.70
CA SER A 195 -19.96 28.85 1.98
C SER A 195 -19.17 28.05 3.05
N ILE A 196 -17.86 28.03 2.89
CA ILE A 196 -16.91 27.31 3.74
C ILE A 196 -17.14 27.67 5.21
N GLN A 197 -17.64 26.72 6.00
CA GLN A 197 -17.66 26.86 7.45
C GLN A 197 -16.26 26.65 8.00
N TYR A 198 -15.78 27.62 8.79
CA TYR A 198 -14.50 27.45 9.46
C TYR A 198 -14.60 26.32 10.51
N LYS A 199 -13.80 25.27 10.38
CA LYS A 199 -13.78 24.16 11.31
C LYS A 199 -12.64 24.31 12.30
N GLN A 200 -12.96 24.19 13.59
CA GLN A 200 -11.94 24.21 14.63
C GLN A 200 -11.05 22.97 14.53
N PHE A 201 -9.73 23.14 14.72
CA PHE A 201 -8.77 22.06 14.71
C PHE A 201 -8.94 21.13 15.90
N ASP A 202 -8.98 19.82 15.64
CA ASP A 202 -9.03 18.77 16.67
C ASP A 202 -7.86 17.79 16.47
N TRP A 203 -6.99 17.69 17.47
CA TRP A 203 -5.84 16.79 17.45
C TRP A 203 -6.22 15.32 17.33
N ARG A 204 -7.33 14.87 17.91
CA ARG A 204 -7.78 13.48 17.85
C ARG A 204 -8.17 13.13 16.43
N VAL A 205 -9.00 13.95 15.83
CA VAL A 205 -9.43 13.80 14.44
C VAL A 205 -8.23 13.83 13.49
N PHE A 206 -7.33 14.80 13.68
CA PHE A 206 -6.13 14.97 12.87
C PHE A 206 -5.21 13.74 12.91
N LEU A 207 -4.91 13.25 14.10
CA LEU A 207 -4.05 12.08 14.28
C LEU A 207 -4.72 10.82 13.74
N THR A 208 -6.02 10.64 13.96
CA THR A 208 -6.79 9.52 13.40
C THR A 208 -6.75 9.53 11.87
N ALA A 209 -6.99 10.66 11.24
CA ALA A 209 -6.87 10.80 9.79
C ALA A 209 -5.45 10.47 9.30
N SER A 210 -4.42 10.96 10.02
CA SER A 210 -3.03 10.69 9.66
C SER A 210 -2.69 9.20 9.68
N THR A 211 -3.29 8.40 10.59
CA THR A 211 -3.05 6.95 10.62
C THR A 211 -3.62 6.23 9.42
N LEU A 212 -4.76 6.65 8.90
CA LEU A 212 -5.36 6.09 7.68
C LEU A 212 -4.62 6.55 6.41
N LEU A 213 -4.28 7.85 6.35
CA LEU A 213 -3.52 8.43 5.24
C LEU A 213 -2.12 7.82 5.11
N PHE A 214 -1.55 7.27 6.20
CA PHE A 214 -0.30 6.50 6.16
C PHE A 214 -0.36 5.33 5.19
N SER A 215 -1.54 4.73 4.95
CA SER A 215 -1.73 3.66 3.97
C SER A 215 -1.20 4.02 2.58
N SER A 216 -1.28 5.28 2.20
CA SER A 216 -0.81 5.78 0.91
C SER A 216 0.71 5.69 0.73
N PHE A 217 1.48 5.62 1.81
CA PHE A 217 2.93 5.51 1.76
C PHE A 217 3.44 4.06 1.84
N ILE A 218 2.56 3.06 1.86
CA ILE A 218 2.91 1.65 1.84
C ILE A 218 3.22 1.23 0.40
N GLY A 219 4.27 0.42 0.20
CA GLY A 219 4.64 -0.11 -1.13
C GLY A 219 6.14 -0.01 -1.46
N PHE A 220 6.90 0.92 -0.86
CA PHE A 220 8.36 0.99 -1.06
C PHE A 220 9.10 -0.29 -0.63
N ASP A 221 8.54 -1.03 0.29
CA ASP A 221 9.01 -2.32 0.80
C ASP A 221 9.01 -3.42 -0.27
N ALA A 222 8.20 -3.29 -1.33
CA ALA A 222 8.23 -4.17 -2.50
C ALA A 222 9.61 -4.16 -3.19
N ILE A 223 10.34 -3.04 -3.12
CA ILE A 223 11.71 -2.93 -3.64
C ILE A 223 12.62 -3.97 -2.98
N ALA A 224 12.47 -4.21 -1.67
CA ALA A 224 13.28 -5.19 -0.95
C ALA A 224 13.10 -6.63 -1.46
N GLN A 225 11.97 -6.93 -2.11
CA GLN A 225 11.69 -8.24 -2.70
C GLN A 225 12.42 -8.47 -4.03
N THR A 226 12.96 -7.42 -4.66
CA THR A 226 13.65 -7.50 -5.95
C THR A 226 15.15 -7.85 -5.83
N GLY A 227 15.61 -8.24 -4.62
CA GLY A 227 17.02 -8.42 -4.29
C GLY A 227 17.80 -9.27 -5.29
N ASN A 228 17.25 -10.41 -5.70
CA ASN A 228 17.91 -11.34 -6.63
C ASN A 228 17.93 -10.86 -8.09
N GLU A 229 17.16 -9.82 -8.43
CA GLU A 229 17.05 -9.31 -9.81
C GLU A 229 17.78 -7.99 -10.02
N ALA A 230 18.14 -7.32 -8.93
CA ALA A 230 18.77 -6.00 -8.98
C ALA A 230 20.25 -6.10 -9.36
N LYS A 231 20.72 -5.22 -10.25
CA LYS A 231 22.15 -5.01 -10.49
C LYS A 231 22.74 -4.25 -9.29
N ASN A 232 23.90 -4.66 -8.80
CA ASN A 232 24.56 -4.06 -7.62
C ASN A 232 23.56 -3.86 -6.45
N PRO A 233 22.92 -4.94 -5.97
CA PRO A 233 21.75 -4.85 -5.09
C PRO A 233 22.08 -4.14 -3.75
N THR A 234 23.27 -4.31 -3.19
CA THR A 234 23.73 -3.62 -1.96
C THR A 234 23.72 -2.09 -2.05
N LYS A 235 23.76 -1.52 -3.26
CA LYS A 235 23.72 -0.08 -3.52
C LYS A 235 22.39 0.37 -4.09
N ASN A 236 21.85 -0.37 -5.06
CA ASN A 236 20.69 0.08 -5.81
C ASN A 236 19.38 -0.10 -5.02
N ILE A 237 19.22 -1.16 -4.23
CA ILE A 237 18.00 -1.37 -3.43
C ILE A 237 17.84 -0.26 -2.38
N PRO A 238 18.84 0.04 -1.52
CA PRO A 238 18.69 1.10 -0.54
C PRO A 238 18.41 2.48 -1.16
N ARG A 239 19.09 2.80 -2.27
CA ARG A 239 18.87 4.06 -2.99
C ARG A 239 17.48 4.13 -3.61
N ALA A 240 17.02 3.04 -4.20
CA ALA A 240 15.68 2.97 -4.79
C ALA A 240 14.58 3.17 -3.76
N ILE A 241 14.71 2.59 -2.56
CA ILE A 241 13.75 2.77 -1.46
C ILE A 241 13.67 4.25 -1.06
N LEU A 242 14.82 4.91 -0.84
CA LEU A 242 14.85 6.32 -0.44
C LEU A 242 14.37 7.26 -1.56
N LEU A 243 14.70 6.96 -2.82
CA LEU A 243 14.21 7.73 -3.96
C LEU A 243 12.69 7.55 -4.14
N ALA A 244 12.18 6.33 -4.02
CA ALA A 244 10.76 6.06 -4.18
C ALA A 244 9.92 6.82 -3.15
N ILE A 245 10.24 6.71 -1.85
CA ILE A 245 9.49 7.41 -0.80
C ILE A 245 9.57 8.93 -0.97
N PHE A 246 10.72 9.48 -1.36
CA PHE A 246 10.90 10.91 -1.57
C PHE A 246 10.06 11.43 -2.75
N ILE A 247 10.16 10.78 -3.92
CA ILE A 247 9.42 11.16 -5.13
C ILE A 247 7.92 11.08 -4.89
N VAL A 248 7.45 9.96 -4.29
CA VAL A 248 6.03 9.75 -4.03
C VAL A 248 5.50 10.75 -3.00
N SER A 249 6.26 11.03 -1.94
CA SER A 249 5.84 12.01 -0.93
C SER A 249 5.62 13.40 -1.52
N ILE A 250 6.54 13.88 -2.35
CA ILE A 250 6.40 15.19 -3.03
C ILE A 250 5.18 15.16 -3.97
N TYR A 251 5.07 14.12 -4.76
CA TYR A 251 3.97 14.01 -5.71
C TYR A 251 2.61 13.99 -5.02
N TYR A 252 2.45 13.23 -3.95
CA TYR A 252 1.21 13.12 -3.20
C TYR A 252 0.78 14.44 -2.55
N ILE A 253 1.75 15.17 -2.00
CA ILE A 253 1.49 16.49 -1.42
C ILE A 253 1.00 17.45 -2.49
N LEU A 254 1.72 17.55 -3.62
CA LEU A 254 1.35 18.42 -4.73
C LEU A 254 -0.03 18.06 -5.29
N PHE A 255 -0.29 16.78 -5.49
CA PHE A 255 -1.55 16.28 -6.01
C PHE A 255 -2.73 16.62 -5.08
N THR A 256 -2.59 16.32 -3.78
CA THR A 256 -3.65 16.56 -2.79
C THR A 256 -3.92 18.06 -2.60
N ILE A 257 -2.87 18.89 -2.53
CA ILE A 257 -3.01 20.35 -2.48
C ILE A 257 -3.78 20.84 -3.70
N SER A 258 -3.43 20.37 -4.90
CA SER A 258 -4.06 20.81 -6.15
C SER A 258 -5.55 20.51 -6.18
N VAL A 259 -5.97 19.31 -5.76
CA VAL A 259 -7.40 18.98 -5.74
C VAL A 259 -8.15 19.80 -4.69
N TYR A 260 -7.64 19.96 -3.45
CA TYR A 260 -8.30 20.76 -2.41
C TYR A 260 -8.22 22.27 -2.65
N ASN A 261 -7.34 22.74 -3.54
CA ASN A 261 -7.35 24.12 -4.02
C ASN A 261 -8.52 24.41 -4.96
N ILE A 262 -8.95 23.38 -5.70
CA ILE A 262 -10.08 23.48 -6.64
C ILE A 262 -11.39 23.14 -5.94
N VAL A 263 -11.42 22.03 -5.20
CA VAL A 263 -12.65 21.43 -4.65
C VAL A 263 -12.80 21.81 -3.18
N PRO A 264 -13.87 22.49 -2.77
CA PRO A 264 -14.13 22.80 -1.38
C PRO A 264 -14.27 21.53 -0.54
N TRP A 265 -13.60 21.48 0.61
CA TRP A 265 -13.59 20.30 1.48
C TRP A 265 -14.98 19.88 1.98
N ASN A 266 -15.91 20.82 2.17
CA ASN A 266 -17.28 20.54 2.55
C ASN A 266 -18.04 19.79 1.45
N PHE A 267 -17.84 20.16 0.18
CA PHE A 267 -18.38 19.39 -0.95
C PHE A 267 -17.83 17.95 -0.96
N VAL A 268 -16.52 17.80 -0.76
CA VAL A 268 -15.89 16.48 -0.66
C VAL A 268 -16.51 15.66 0.49
N ALA A 269 -16.73 16.27 1.65
CA ALA A 269 -17.33 15.62 2.80
C ALA A 269 -18.76 15.14 2.51
N ASP A 270 -19.60 16.00 1.93
CA ASP A 270 -21.00 15.69 1.61
C ASP A 270 -21.10 14.59 0.54
N GLU A 271 -20.35 14.70 -0.56
CA GLU A 271 -20.35 13.71 -1.64
C GLU A 271 -19.81 12.34 -1.19
N SER A 272 -18.82 12.32 -0.29
CA SER A 272 -18.25 11.06 0.22
C SER A 272 -19.24 10.22 1.01
N LEU A 273 -20.30 10.83 1.55
CA LEU A 273 -21.37 10.10 2.24
C LEU A 273 -22.34 9.43 1.27
N ILE A 274 -22.44 9.93 0.03
CA ILE A 274 -23.41 9.47 -0.97
C ILE A 274 -22.82 8.37 -1.85
N LYS A 275 -21.56 8.57 -2.30
CA LYS A 275 -20.87 7.67 -3.24
C LYS A 275 -19.37 7.60 -2.98
N ASP A 276 -18.73 6.56 -3.51
CA ASP A 276 -17.27 6.51 -3.56
C ASP A 276 -16.76 7.59 -4.52
N ILE A 277 -16.02 8.56 -3.99
CA ILE A 277 -15.49 9.68 -4.76
C ILE A 277 -14.02 9.47 -5.13
N THR A 278 -13.66 9.99 -6.29
CA THR A 278 -12.31 9.92 -6.84
C THR A 278 -11.82 11.32 -7.21
N ALA A 279 -10.51 11.58 -7.16
CA ALA A 279 -9.95 12.85 -7.60
C ALA A 279 -10.36 13.20 -9.05
N PRO A 280 -10.28 12.26 -10.02
CA PRO A 280 -10.75 12.53 -11.37
C PRO A 280 -12.23 12.88 -11.44
N GLY A 281 -13.08 12.16 -10.69
CA GLY A 281 -14.51 12.43 -10.64
C GLY A 281 -14.84 13.83 -10.11
N LEU A 282 -14.09 14.29 -9.09
CA LEU A 282 -14.23 15.65 -8.56
C LEU A 282 -13.78 16.71 -9.58
N LEU A 283 -12.69 16.50 -10.29
CA LEU A 283 -12.16 17.44 -11.26
C LEU A 283 -12.93 17.49 -12.58
N SER A 284 -13.77 16.49 -12.86
CA SER A 284 -14.61 16.47 -14.06
C SER A 284 -15.64 17.60 -14.13
N TYR A 285 -15.94 18.27 -13.02
CA TYR A 285 -16.81 19.44 -13.00
C TYR A 285 -16.16 20.66 -13.67
N VAL A 286 -14.86 20.87 -13.47
CA VAL A 286 -14.15 22.07 -13.95
C VAL A 286 -13.34 21.81 -15.23
N LEU A 287 -13.00 20.56 -15.50
CA LEU A 287 -12.20 20.21 -16.65
C LEU A 287 -13.08 19.90 -17.87
N PRO A 288 -12.66 20.32 -19.08
CA PRO A 288 -13.29 19.83 -20.30
C PRO A 288 -13.33 18.29 -20.33
N PRO A 289 -14.39 17.65 -20.88
CA PRO A 289 -14.61 16.20 -20.83
C PRO A 289 -13.40 15.37 -21.29
N PHE A 290 -12.68 15.84 -22.30
CA PHE A 290 -11.46 15.17 -22.79
C PHE A 290 -10.39 15.01 -21.70
N TRP A 291 -10.10 16.07 -20.94
CA TRP A 291 -9.10 16.01 -19.85
C TRP A 291 -9.58 15.18 -18.66
N GLY A 292 -10.87 15.27 -18.33
CA GLY A 292 -11.50 14.43 -17.30
C GLY A 292 -11.30 12.94 -17.61
N ILE A 293 -11.64 12.51 -18.84
CA ILE A 293 -11.44 11.12 -19.28
C ILE A 293 -9.97 10.70 -19.20
N LEU A 294 -9.04 11.56 -19.63
CA LEU A 294 -7.61 11.24 -19.56
C LEU A 294 -7.11 11.00 -18.14
N ILE A 295 -7.57 11.81 -17.17
CA ILE A 295 -7.18 11.65 -15.77
C ILE A 295 -7.78 10.36 -15.19
N ILE A 296 -9.05 10.05 -15.48
CA ILE A 296 -9.69 8.80 -15.06
C ILE A 296 -8.95 7.58 -15.64
N LEU A 297 -8.62 7.61 -16.92
CA LEU A 297 -7.83 6.56 -17.57
C LEU A 297 -6.45 6.41 -16.91
N GLY A 298 -5.79 7.52 -16.60
CA GLY A 298 -4.49 7.52 -15.93
C GLY A 298 -4.55 6.89 -14.53
N ALA A 299 -5.56 7.23 -13.75
CA ALA A 299 -5.82 6.65 -12.44
C ALA A 299 -6.15 5.16 -12.53
N THR A 300 -6.99 4.77 -13.51
CA THR A 300 -7.33 3.37 -13.77
C THR A 300 -6.10 2.54 -14.14
N ILE A 301 -5.24 3.07 -15.01
CA ILE A 301 -3.98 2.41 -15.40
C ILE A 301 -3.04 2.27 -14.20
N ALA A 302 -2.94 3.28 -13.34
CA ALA A 302 -2.13 3.24 -12.13
C ALA A 302 -2.59 2.11 -11.19
N LEU A 303 -3.89 2.02 -10.94
CA LEU A 303 -4.51 0.98 -10.13
C LEU A 303 -4.31 -0.44 -10.70
N ILE A 304 -4.50 -0.59 -12.01
CA ILE A 304 -4.29 -1.86 -12.71
C ILE A 304 -2.82 -2.30 -12.58
N ASN A 305 -1.87 -1.36 -12.67
CA ASN A 305 -0.44 -1.65 -12.59
C ASN A 305 0.04 -2.03 -11.18
N ASP A 306 -0.69 -1.63 -10.15
CA ASP A 306 -0.38 -1.95 -8.75
C ASP A 306 -0.59 -3.45 -8.45
N LEU A 307 -1.66 -4.05 -8.96
CA LEU A 307 -2.02 -5.45 -8.70
C LEU A 307 -0.90 -6.46 -9.00
N PRO A 308 -0.29 -6.49 -10.21
CA PRO A 308 0.77 -7.47 -10.49
C PRO A 308 2.04 -7.21 -9.68
N ALA A 309 2.34 -5.95 -9.33
CA ALA A 309 3.49 -5.60 -8.50
C ALA A 309 3.33 -6.14 -7.08
N MET A 310 2.14 -5.97 -6.49
CA MET A 310 1.84 -6.45 -5.15
C MET A 310 1.81 -7.98 -5.10
N ILE A 311 1.14 -8.66 -6.05
CA ILE A 311 1.10 -10.13 -6.13
C ILE A 311 2.52 -10.70 -6.21
N LEU A 312 3.38 -10.09 -7.03
CA LEU A 312 4.77 -10.49 -7.16
C LEU A 312 5.52 -10.33 -5.84
N SER A 313 5.39 -9.19 -5.16
CA SER A 313 6.06 -8.91 -3.89
C SER A 313 5.65 -9.90 -2.81
N VAL A 314 4.36 -10.07 -2.61
CA VAL A 314 3.78 -10.90 -1.54
C VAL A 314 4.08 -12.38 -1.74
N SER A 315 4.03 -12.88 -2.97
CA SER A 315 4.34 -14.28 -3.27
C SER A 315 5.79 -14.66 -2.92
N ARG A 316 6.73 -13.72 -2.99
CA ARG A 316 8.14 -13.94 -2.63
C ARG A 316 8.39 -14.07 -1.13
N LEU A 317 7.54 -13.49 -0.28
CA LEU A 317 7.59 -13.73 1.16
C LEU A 317 7.30 -15.21 1.48
N MET A 318 6.25 -15.77 0.89
CA MET A 318 5.93 -17.19 1.04
C MET A 318 7.05 -18.10 0.52
N PHE A 319 7.64 -17.75 -0.61
CA PHE A 319 8.78 -18.45 -1.15
C PHE A 319 9.96 -18.47 -0.16
N ALA A 320 10.28 -17.32 0.47
CA ALA A 320 11.36 -17.21 1.45
C ALA A 320 11.08 -18.06 2.71
N TRP A 321 9.85 -18.10 3.22
CA TRP A 321 9.48 -18.95 4.35
C TRP A 321 9.63 -20.44 4.04
N SER A 322 9.29 -20.85 2.82
CA SER A 322 9.43 -22.22 2.38
C SER A 322 10.90 -22.63 2.24
N LYS A 323 11.77 -21.74 1.77
CA LYS A 323 13.22 -21.97 1.72
C LYS A 323 13.83 -22.18 3.11
N ASP A 324 13.35 -21.49 4.12
CA ASP A 324 13.74 -21.68 5.53
C ASP A 324 12.93 -22.80 6.24
N LYS A 325 12.16 -23.60 5.49
CA LYS A 325 11.40 -24.77 5.98
C LYS A 325 10.27 -24.45 6.97
N ILE A 326 9.88 -23.17 7.10
CA ILE A 326 8.71 -22.76 7.88
C ILE A 326 7.44 -23.28 7.17
N PHE A 327 7.33 -23.04 5.87
CA PHE A 327 6.27 -23.60 5.02
C PHE A 327 6.75 -24.89 4.31
N PRO A 328 5.82 -25.74 3.84
CA PRO A 328 6.18 -26.93 3.06
C PRO A 328 6.99 -26.56 1.81
N GLU A 329 7.96 -27.40 1.44
CA GLU A 329 8.83 -27.16 0.27
C GLU A 329 8.04 -27.00 -1.05
N LYS A 330 6.87 -27.61 -1.16
CA LYS A 330 5.96 -27.46 -2.31
C LYS A 330 5.58 -26.00 -2.57
N VAL A 331 5.51 -25.16 -1.53
CA VAL A 331 5.16 -23.73 -1.67
C VAL A 331 6.24 -22.94 -2.41
N SER A 332 7.51 -23.38 -2.33
CA SER A 332 8.62 -22.82 -3.10
C SER A 332 8.84 -23.51 -4.46
N SER A 333 7.91 -24.37 -4.91
CA SER A 333 8.01 -25.00 -6.23
C SER A 333 7.98 -23.94 -7.32
N ILE A 334 8.93 -24.06 -8.24
CA ILE A 334 9.08 -23.18 -9.40
C ILE A 334 8.44 -23.85 -10.61
N HIS A 335 7.66 -23.10 -11.36
CA HIS A 335 7.04 -23.59 -12.59
C HIS A 335 8.13 -23.88 -13.65
N GLU A 336 8.18 -25.08 -14.21
CA GLU A 336 9.24 -25.54 -15.12
C GLU A 336 9.45 -24.62 -16.33
N LYS A 337 8.37 -24.16 -16.95
CA LYS A 337 8.42 -23.29 -18.15
C LYS A 337 8.65 -21.82 -17.83
N TYR A 338 8.06 -21.31 -16.75
CA TYR A 338 8.00 -19.87 -16.50
C TYR A 338 8.94 -19.38 -15.39
N ASN A 339 9.57 -20.29 -14.65
CA ASN A 339 10.47 -20.00 -13.54
C ASN A 339 9.87 -19.10 -12.45
N THR A 340 8.58 -19.28 -12.16
CA THR A 340 7.82 -18.51 -11.17
C THR A 340 7.31 -19.40 -10.04
N PRO A 341 7.17 -18.89 -8.80
CA PRO A 341 6.66 -19.64 -7.65
C PRO A 341 5.12 -19.73 -7.71
N TYR A 342 4.59 -20.52 -8.64
CA TYR A 342 3.18 -20.54 -9.01
C TYR A 342 2.22 -20.90 -7.86
N ILE A 343 2.63 -21.75 -6.92
CA ILE A 343 1.81 -22.10 -5.75
C ILE A 343 1.67 -20.89 -4.82
N SER A 344 2.78 -20.20 -4.54
CA SER A 344 2.74 -18.97 -3.73
C SER A 344 1.85 -17.89 -4.37
N ILE A 345 1.94 -17.72 -5.68
CA ILE A 345 1.12 -16.76 -6.45
C ILE A 345 -0.36 -17.14 -6.37
N PHE A 346 -0.70 -18.42 -6.53
CA PHE A 346 -2.07 -18.93 -6.43
C PHE A 346 -2.67 -18.67 -5.04
N VAL A 347 -1.94 -18.96 -3.96
CA VAL A 347 -2.40 -18.70 -2.59
C VAL A 347 -2.68 -17.23 -2.34
N VAL A 348 -1.83 -16.35 -2.85
CA VAL A 348 -2.08 -14.88 -2.80
C VAL A 348 -3.39 -14.52 -3.50
N GLY A 349 -3.66 -15.09 -4.67
CA GLY A 349 -4.92 -14.89 -5.39
C GLY A 349 -6.16 -15.31 -4.60
N VAL A 350 -6.08 -16.43 -3.87
CA VAL A 350 -7.17 -16.87 -2.99
C VAL A 350 -7.41 -15.87 -1.86
N VAL A 351 -6.34 -15.41 -1.18
CA VAL A 351 -6.48 -14.44 -0.08
C VAL A 351 -6.95 -13.08 -0.59
N ALA A 352 -6.48 -12.64 -1.75
CA ALA A 352 -6.97 -11.44 -2.41
C ALA A 352 -8.46 -11.53 -2.74
N SER A 353 -8.93 -12.70 -3.21
CA SER A 353 -10.37 -12.92 -3.44
C SER A 353 -11.20 -12.77 -2.16
N ILE A 354 -10.67 -13.23 -1.01
CA ILE A 354 -11.32 -13.01 0.30
C ILE A 354 -11.38 -11.51 0.62
N GLY A 355 -10.32 -10.74 0.34
CA GLY A 355 -10.31 -9.29 0.52
C GLY A 355 -11.38 -8.57 -0.32
N SER A 356 -11.55 -8.96 -1.59
CA SER A 356 -12.59 -8.40 -2.47
C SER A 356 -14.00 -8.75 -2.00
N ILE A 357 -14.23 -10.01 -1.60
CA ILE A 357 -15.50 -10.48 -1.03
C ILE A 357 -15.79 -9.74 0.28
N GLY A 358 -14.78 -9.57 1.14
CA GLY A 358 -14.91 -8.82 2.39
C GLY A 358 -15.35 -7.38 2.16
N SER A 359 -14.74 -6.67 1.21
CA SER A 359 -15.13 -5.30 0.83
C SER A 359 -16.57 -5.23 0.31
N HIS A 360 -17.01 -6.23 -0.44
CA HIS A 360 -18.39 -6.28 -0.94
C HIS A 360 -19.41 -6.41 0.20
N PHE A 361 -19.20 -7.33 1.14
CA PHE A 361 -20.14 -7.58 2.23
C PHE A 361 -20.07 -6.54 3.36
N ALA A 362 -18.90 -5.92 3.57
CA ALA A 362 -18.76 -4.82 4.51
C ALA A 362 -19.41 -3.51 4.00
N GLY A 363 -19.74 -3.43 2.71
CA GLY A 363 -20.24 -2.20 2.08
C GLY A 363 -19.20 -1.07 2.05
N ASP A 364 -17.97 -1.35 2.49
CA ASP A 364 -16.89 -0.40 2.56
C ASP A 364 -15.55 -1.10 2.30
N PHE A 365 -14.67 -0.43 1.56
CA PHE A 365 -13.31 -0.91 1.27
C PHE A 365 -12.31 -0.58 2.39
N PHE A 366 -12.67 0.27 3.35
CA PHE A 366 -11.75 0.69 4.42
C PHE A 366 -11.40 -0.42 5.40
N LEU A 367 -12.26 -1.42 5.61
CA LEU A 367 -11.92 -2.57 6.46
C LEU A 367 -10.61 -3.25 6.00
N GLY A 368 -10.46 -3.47 4.71
CA GLY A 368 -9.24 -4.07 4.17
C GLY A 368 -8.03 -3.13 4.23
N ILE A 369 -8.24 -1.82 4.10
CA ILE A 369 -7.20 -0.81 4.30
C ILE A 369 -6.77 -0.77 5.77
N ASP A 370 -7.69 -0.81 6.73
CA ASP A 370 -7.41 -0.82 8.16
C ASP A 370 -6.60 -2.07 8.56
N ILE A 371 -6.95 -3.25 8.01
CA ILE A 371 -6.16 -4.49 8.17
C ILE A 371 -4.74 -4.30 7.62
N MET A 372 -4.58 -3.71 6.44
CA MET A 372 -3.27 -3.45 5.86
C MET A 372 -2.46 -2.46 6.71
N VAL A 373 -3.07 -1.37 7.16
CA VAL A 373 -2.42 -0.34 7.99
C VAL A 373 -1.88 -0.96 9.28
N THR A 374 -2.71 -1.70 10.03
CA THR A 374 -2.28 -2.43 11.24
C THR A 374 -1.12 -3.38 10.93
N SER A 375 -1.27 -4.18 9.88
CA SER A 375 -0.29 -5.16 9.46
C SER A 375 1.06 -4.54 9.10
N MET A 376 1.04 -3.44 8.36
CA MET A 376 2.25 -2.76 7.90
C MET A 376 2.91 -1.94 9.00
N MET A 377 2.14 -1.34 9.91
CA MET A 377 2.71 -0.67 11.09
C MET A 377 3.50 -1.65 11.96
N ILE A 378 2.99 -2.87 12.19
CA ILE A 378 3.71 -3.90 12.94
C ILE A 378 4.96 -4.37 12.19
N ASN A 379 4.86 -4.59 10.88
CA ASN A 379 6.02 -4.91 10.07
C ASN A 379 7.10 -3.82 10.17
N PHE A 380 6.72 -2.56 9.95
CA PHE A 380 7.66 -1.43 9.96
C PHE A 380 8.24 -1.16 11.34
N LEU A 381 7.46 -1.36 12.41
CA LEU A 381 7.96 -1.31 13.79
C LEU A 381 9.08 -2.34 14.00
N LEU A 382 8.86 -3.58 13.57
CA LEU A 382 9.87 -4.64 13.71
C LEU A 382 11.11 -4.37 12.85
N MET A 383 10.99 -3.68 11.70
CA MET A 383 12.16 -3.21 10.95
C MET A 383 12.96 -2.15 11.71
N CYS A 384 12.29 -1.16 12.31
CA CYS A 384 12.93 -0.14 13.14
C CYS A 384 13.67 -0.78 14.34
N ILE A 385 13.04 -1.73 15.03
CA ILE A 385 13.66 -2.49 16.13
C ILE A 385 14.85 -3.32 15.61
N THR A 386 14.75 -3.91 14.42
CA THR A 386 15.82 -4.71 13.82
C THR A 386 17.07 -3.87 13.57
N VAL A 387 16.94 -2.61 13.13
CA VAL A 387 18.09 -1.68 12.99
C VAL A 387 18.78 -1.44 14.32
N ILE A 388 18.04 -1.40 15.44
CA ILE A 388 18.62 -1.25 16.78
C ILE A 388 19.36 -2.52 17.19
N THR A 389 18.82 -3.69 16.93
CA THR A 389 19.27 -4.98 17.48
C THR A 389 20.34 -5.69 16.67
N ILE A 390 20.38 -5.49 15.34
CA ILE A 390 21.25 -6.24 14.41
C ILE A 390 22.74 -6.23 14.82
N ALA A 391 23.23 -5.14 15.38
CA ALA A 391 24.62 -5.04 15.81
C ALA A 391 24.99 -6.03 16.93
N LYS A 392 24.01 -6.40 17.79
CA LYS A 392 24.18 -7.38 18.86
C LYS A 392 23.85 -8.79 18.41
N VAL A 393 22.76 -8.95 17.63
CA VAL A 393 22.23 -10.26 17.22
C VAL A 393 23.09 -10.87 16.12
N ASN A 394 23.50 -10.08 15.14
CA ASN A 394 24.30 -10.55 14.00
C ASN A 394 25.41 -9.55 13.63
N PRO A 395 26.52 -9.51 14.38
CA PRO A 395 27.62 -8.58 14.13
C PRO A 395 28.27 -8.73 12.75
N LYS A 396 28.16 -9.92 12.13
CA LYS A 396 28.70 -10.16 10.78
C LYS A 396 27.92 -9.37 9.74
N LEU A 397 26.59 -9.53 9.69
CA LEU A 397 25.74 -8.79 8.78
C LEU A 397 25.73 -7.29 9.08
N TYR A 398 25.86 -6.90 10.35
CA TYR A 398 26.00 -5.50 10.72
C TYR A 398 27.20 -4.81 10.06
N LYS A 399 28.37 -5.49 10.00
CA LYS A 399 29.58 -4.97 9.36
C LYS A 399 29.44 -4.80 7.83
N GLU A 400 28.51 -5.51 7.22
CA GLU A 400 28.23 -5.43 5.78
C GLU A 400 27.32 -4.26 5.39
N ILE A 401 26.79 -3.51 6.36
CA ILE A 401 25.95 -2.32 6.09
C ILE A 401 26.80 -1.28 5.34
N THR A 402 26.35 -0.90 4.15
CA THR A 402 27.07 0.01 3.24
C THR A 402 26.59 1.45 3.29
N ILE A 403 25.35 1.71 3.72
CA ILE A 403 24.77 3.05 3.81
C ILE A 403 24.48 3.44 5.25
N LEU A 404 24.47 4.74 5.53
CA LEU A 404 24.18 5.29 6.87
C LEU A 404 24.96 4.56 7.98
N LYS A 405 26.27 4.40 7.81
CA LYS A 405 27.15 3.61 8.68
C LYS A 405 27.25 4.15 10.11
N ASN A 406 26.89 5.41 10.34
CA ASN A 406 26.95 6.01 11.67
C ASN A 406 25.95 5.33 12.61
N ARG A 407 26.46 4.66 13.63
CA ARG A 407 25.65 3.89 14.59
C ARG A 407 24.68 4.75 15.40
N LEU A 408 25.08 5.97 15.74
CA LEU A 408 24.22 6.90 16.46
C LEU A 408 22.98 7.24 15.60
N PHE A 409 23.21 7.55 14.32
CA PHE A 409 22.14 7.87 13.40
C PHE A 409 21.19 6.68 13.16
N GLN A 410 21.72 5.46 13.04
CA GLN A 410 20.90 4.24 12.96
C GLN A 410 20.03 4.07 14.21
N LYS A 411 20.59 4.29 15.41
CA LYS A 411 19.82 4.23 16.66
C LYS A 411 18.73 5.30 16.70
N ILE A 412 19.02 6.52 16.29
CA ILE A 412 18.04 7.61 16.22
C ILE A 412 16.88 7.20 15.31
N ILE A 413 17.16 6.76 14.09
CA ILE A 413 16.15 6.27 13.15
C ILE A 413 15.32 5.14 13.77
N GLY A 414 15.97 4.15 14.36
CA GLY A 414 15.29 3.00 14.96
C GLY A 414 14.40 3.39 16.13
N TYR A 415 14.89 4.19 17.08
CA TYR A 415 14.13 4.59 18.26
C TYR A 415 12.97 5.55 17.90
N LEU A 416 13.26 6.64 17.16
CA LEU A 416 12.22 7.59 16.78
C LEU A 416 11.17 6.93 15.88
N GLY A 417 11.60 6.12 14.90
CA GLY A 417 10.68 5.35 14.06
C GLY A 417 9.79 4.42 14.88
N SER A 418 10.38 3.69 15.85
CA SER A 418 9.59 2.81 16.73
C SER A 418 8.57 3.58 17.56
N ILE A 419 8.94 4.72 18.14
CA ILE A 419 8.05 5.55 18.97
C ILE A 419 6.89 6.08 18.11
N VAL A 420 7.19 6.68 16.96
CA VAL A 420 6.16 7.26 16.09
C VAL A 420 5.20 6.18 15.58
N ILE A 421 5.73 5.02 15.13
CA ILE A 421 4.89 3.92 14.66
C ILE A 421 4.02 3.34 15.78
N VAL A 422 4.54 3.22 17.01
CA VAL A 422 3.73 2.77 18.16
C VAL A 422 2.62 3.76 18.46
N ILE A 423 2.88 5.07 18.42
CA ILE A 423 1.85 6.10 18.61
C ILE A 423 0.76 5.94 17.54
N PHE A 424 1.13 5.83 16.28
CA PHE A 424 0.18 5.62 15.17
C PHE A 424 -0.62 4.32 15.35
N LEU A 425 0.04 3.23 15.73
CA LEU A 425 -0.62 1.93 15.95
C LEU A 425 -1.65 2.01 17.08
N VAL A 426 -1.31 2.67 18.20
CA VAL A 426 -2.25 2.84 19.33
C VAL A 426 -3.45 3.67 18.90
N ILE A 427 -3.24 4.79 18.19
CA ILE A 427 -4.34 5.65 17.73
C ILE A 427 -5.22 4.90 16.74
N HIS A 428 -4.62 4.19 15.78
CA HIS A 428 -5.33 3.40 14.79
C HIS A 428 -6.17 2.28 15.43
N THR A 429 -5.57 1.52 16.35
CA THR A 429 -6.27 0.47 17.09
C THR A 429 -7.41 1.02 17.96
N HIS A 430 -7.19 2.16 18.61
CA HIS A 430 -8.24 2.82 19.39
C HIS A 430 -9.41 3.26 18.49
N LYS A 431 -9.12 3.88 17.34
CA LYS A 431 -10.14 4.25 16.34
C LYS A 431 -10.95 3.04 15.90
N ASP A 432 -10.28 1.95 15.53
CA ASP A 432 -10.94 0.73 15.08
C ASP A 432 -11.87 0.14 16.16
N LEU A 433 -11.37 -0.01 17.40
CA LEU A 433 -12.14 -0.59 18.50
C LEU A 433 -13.27 0.30 19.03
N THR A 434 -13.24 1.60 18.76
CA THR A 434 -14.29 2.56 19.17
C THR A 434 -15.25 2.92 18.04
N SER A 435 -15.00 2.45 16.82
CA SER A 435 -15.93 2.65 15.70
C SER A 435 -17.19 1.81 15.88
N GLU A 436 -18.33 2.38 15.53
CA GLU A 436 -19.60 1.64 15.47
C GLU A 436 -19.60 0.78 14.21
N VAL A 437 -19.74 -0.54 14.39
CA VAL A 437 -19.81 -1.53 13.32
C VAL A 437 -20.93 -2.52 13.58
N ASP A 438 -21.52 -3.06 12.51
CA ASP A 438 -22.67 -3.98 12.60
C ASP A 438 -22.32 -5.31 13.29
N ALA A 439 -21.06 -5.74 13.23
CA ALA A 439 -20.60 -6.97 13.85
C ALA A 439 -19.11 -6.89 14.22
N TRP A 440 -18.72 -7.62 15.27
CA TRP A 440 -17.34 -7.63 15.78
C TRP A 440 -16.28 -8.01 14.73
N TYR A 441 -16.63 -8.80 13.73
CA TYR A 441 -15.72 -9.20 12.65
C TYR A 441 -15.51 -8.09 11.60
N PHE A 442 -16.14 -6.94 11.75
CA PHE A 442 -15.80 -5.75 10.95
C PHE A 442 -14.74 -4.87 11.64
N HIS A 443 -14.33 -5.18 12.87
CA HIS A 443 -13.13 -4.57 13.44
C HIS A 443 -11.86 -5.22 12.89
N SER A 444 -11.03 -4.44 12.23
CA SER A 444 -9.76 -4.89 11.63
C SER A 444 -8.81 -5.48 12.67
N THR A 445 -8.81 -4.94 13.88
CA THR A 445 -7.98 -5.38 15.01
C THR A 445 -8.26 -6.82 15.41
N PHE A 446 -9.53 -7.21 15.53
CA PHE A 446 -9.88 -8.59 15.90
C PHE A 446 -9.51 -9.59 14.82
N ILE A 447 -9.78 -9.26 13.54
CA ILE A 447 -9.37 -10.10 12.41
C ILE A 447 -7.85 -10.29 12.42
N TYR A 448 -7.11 -9.19 12.58
CA TYR A 448 -5.65 -9.22 12.64
C TYR A 448 -5.15 -10.11 13.78
N LEU A 449 -5.66 -9.94 14.99
CA LEU A 449 -5.25 -10.72 16.18
C LEU A 449 -5.54 -12.22 16.02
N ILE A 450 -6.70 -12.58 15.48
CA ILE A 450 -7.06 -13.99 15.21
C ILE A 450 -6.08 -14.61 14.21
N VAL A 451 -5.88 -13.94 13.08
CA VAL A 451 -4.99 -14.45 12.01
C VAL A 451 -3.55 -14.55 12.49
N MET A 452 -3.06 -13.55 13.24
CA MET A 452 -1.70 -13.57 13.78
C MET A 452 -1.52 -14.61 14.89
N SER A 453 -2.56 -14.88 15.68
CA SER A 453 -2.54 -15.96 16.68
C SER A 453 -2.44 -17.33 16.01
N LEU A 454 -3.23 -17.57 14.95
CA LEU A 454 -3.15 -18.82 14.17
C LEU A 454 -1.80 -18.98 13.48
N ALA A 455 -1.27 -17.90 12.92
CA ALA A 455 0.07 -17.89 12.29
C ALA A 455 1.17 -18.17 13.32
N SER A 456 1.08 -17.59 14.51
CA SER A 456 2.03 -17.83 15.60
C SER A 456 2.00 -19.28 16.06
N LEU A 457 0.81 -19.86 16.23
CA LEU A 457 0.65 -21.28 16.57
C LEU A 457 1.26 -22.18 15.49
N TYR A 458 0.98 -21.88 14.22
CA TYR A 458 1.59 -22.61 13.10
C TYR A 458 3.12 -22.54 13.14
N PHE A 459 3.67 -21.32 13.33
CA PHE A 459 5.12 -21.14 13.44
C PHE A 459 5.71 -21.94 14.59
N LEU A 460 5.11 -21.93 15.76
CA LEU A 460 5.59 -22.66 16.94
C LEU A 460 5.64 -24.17 16.67
N ILE A 461 4.60 -24.74 16.07
CA ILE A 461 4.56 -26.17 15.70
C ILE A 461 5.70 -26.51 14.73
N ARG A 462 5.91 -25.65 13.72
CA ARG A 462 6.98 -25.85 12.72
C ARG A 462 8.37 -25.64 13.34
N TRP A 463 8.51 -24.65 14.23
CA TRP A 463 9.76 -24.32 14.90
C TRP A 463 10.32 -25.47 15.73
N ILE A 464 9.49 -26.21 16.44
CA ILE A 464 9.89 -27.39 17.22
C ILE A 464 10.57 -28.41 16.28
N LYS A 465 10.00 -28.64 15.09
CA LYS A 465 10.57 -29.55 14.08
C LYS A 465 11.88 -29.02 13.48
N ILE A 466 11.96 -27.73 13.16
CA ILE A 466 13.14 -27.10 12.56
C ILE A 466 14.30 -27.07 13.56
N LYS A 467 14.05 -26.68 14.81
CA LYS A 467 15.08 -26.58 15.86
C LYS A 467 15.76 -27.93 16.13
N ARG A 468 15.01 -29.01 16.00
CA ARG A 468 15.54 -30.38 16.18
C ARG A 468 16.54 -30.76 15.10
N ASN A 469 16.37 -30.27 13.86
CA ASN A 469 17.11 -30.74 12.70
C ASN A 469 18.16 -29.72 12.17
N ASN A 470 18.02 -28.40 12.41
CA ASN A 470 18.82 -27.38 11.74
C ASN A 470 18.97 -26.07 12.57
N LYS A 471 19.86 -26.06 13.57
CA LYS A 471 20.09 -24.87 14.44
C LYS A 471 20.72 -23.63 13.75
N HIS A 472 21.31 -23.77 12.56
CA HIS A 472 22.18 -22.73 11.96
C HIS A 472 21.54 -21.95 10.80
N ILE A 473 20.35 -22.32 10.32
CA ILE A 473 19.69 -21.72 9.12
C ILE A 473 19.52 -20.19 9.27
N PHE A 474 19.25 -19.69 10.47
CA PHE A 474 18.94 -18.27 10.71
C PHE A 474 20.16 -17.39 11.00
N LYS A 475 21.38 -17.93 10.94
CA LYS A 475 22.62 -17.16 11.16
C LYS A 475 23.22 -16.60 9.87
N SER A 476 22.88 -17.20 8.74
CA SER A 476 23.35 -16.82 7.39
C SER A 476 22.20 -16.49 6.47
N LEU A 477 22.49 -15.81 5.37
CA LEU A 477 21.52 -15.66 4.28
C LEU A 477 21.29 -17.00 3.60
N PRO A 478 20.06 -17.29 3.08
CA PRO A 478 19.81 -18.50 2.31
C PRO A 478 20.74 -18.58 1.09
N SER A 479 21.09 -19.78 0.66
CA SER A 479 21.76 -20.00 -0.63
C SER A 479 20.86 -19.49 -1.76
N GLU A 480 21.46 -19.00 -2.82
CA GLU A 480 20.77 -18.55 -4.03
C GLU A 480 19.92 -19.64 -4.67
#